data_9547d3d37f7c401d02db538088bd0fd4
#
_entry.id   9547d3d37f7c401d02db538088bd0fd4
#
_cell.length_a   1.000
_cell.length_b   1.000
_cell.length_c   1.000
_cell.angle_alpha   90.00
_cell.angle_beta   90.00
_cell.angle_gamma   90.00
#
_symmetry.space_group_name_H-M   'P 1'
#
loop_
_entity.id
_entity.type
_entity.pdbx_description
1 polymer ?
#
loop_
_entity_poly.entity_id
_entity_poly.type
_entity_poly.pdbx_seq_one_letter_code
_entity_poly.pdbx_strand_id
1 'polypeptide(L)'
;MRLILGDLTPDSGSLAAPEHMAYLPQDLGLDREQTLAELCGISEILRALQAVESGEYSPELYEIIGENWDVEERTLAALATYGFTPATVVDRDNSEAVQALFARSMRSFSGGEAVIAALASLMISDPEFILLDEPTNNLDSAAKAQLFTALEALPCPALIISHDRDLLERVNVIAELHADRQGLAHLRLFEGNYSTYRQALDTEQQAAQRRVSEAKNRVRSAHREWVQAQEIISKNMAQVWKDDQPDTILALAKDASRQAAAKLRVLRIGKQEQAQEAYQNAQDEVRVQEKIYAELSQQPLPAGRKVLELHRVDSRRVDSRVSRETFAVQQPAKVDYLHFSPAEAGDKNQQGTPAERPEHLILSGPEHLRITGANGSGKTTLLEAIAHAKDPEYRSPVQPTYHVSYCIEGAYIPQRISLDPQLTLLQSVQRANPGVSEQHLRDQLARLLFRRESVHHKTGELSGGERFRAAVAQVLLADPVPQLLMLDEPTNNLDISSVDWLVQVLNLYTGAIILVSHDEDFCRRIRIDRTLAL
;
A
#
# COMPACT_ATOMS: atom_id res chain seq x y z
N MET A 1 19.12 -0.02 3.03
CA MET A 1 19.56 -1.28 3.66
C MET A 1 20.91 -1.78 3.13
N ARG A 2 21.11 -2.11 1.85
CA ARG A 2 22.38 -2.71 1.32
C ARG A 2 23.65 -1.92 1.61
N LEU A 3 23.59 -0.58 1.64
CA LEU A 3 24.73 0.26 2.05
C LEU A 3 25.06 0.06 3.52
N ILE A 4 24.05 -0.04 4.40
CA ILE A 4 24.25 -0.24 5.84
C ILE A 4 24.80 -1.63 6.14
N LEU A 5 24.36 -2.64 5.37
CA LEU A 5 24.85 -4.02 5.47
C LEU A 5 26.25 -4.21 4.86
N GLY A 6 26.77 -3.20 4.14
CA GLY A 6 28.07 -3.32 3.48
C GLY A 6 28.05 -4.05 2.14
N ASP A 7 26.87 -4.43 1.62
CA ASP A 7 26.73 -5.08 0.30
C ASP A 7 27.07 -4.13 -0.85
N LEU A 8 26.95 -2.82 -0.60
CA LEU A 8 27.27 -1.75 -1.54
C LEU A 8 28.22 -0.76 -0.90
N THR A 9 29.15 -0.21 -1.69
CA THR A 9 30.01 0.88 -1.26
C THR A 9 29.38 2.22 -1.64
N PRO A 10 29.41 3.25 -0.78
CA PRO A 10 28.91 4.57 -1.13
C PRO A 10 29.80 5.22 -2.19
N ASP A 11 29.19 5.92 -3.16
CA ASP A 11 29.93 6.67 -4.20
C ASP A 11 30.72 7.84 -3.61
N SER A 12 30.25 8.39 -2.47
CA SER A 12 30.91 9.46 -1.73
C SER A 12 30.48 9.44 -0.26
N GLY A 13 31.33 9.97 0.62
CA GLY A 13 31.08 10.02 2.05
C GLY A 13 31.55 8.77 2.78
N SER A 14 31.18 8.66 4.05
CA SER A 14 31.50 7.50 4.91
C SER A 14 30.25 7.07 5.68
N LEU A 15 30.12 5.78 5.89
CA LEU A 15 29.08 5.17 6.71
C LEU A 15 29.76 4.48 7.90
N ALA A 16 29.31 4.80 9.11
CA ALA A 16 29.67 4.08 10.32
C ALA A 16 28.45 3.27 10.77
N ALA A 17 28.62 1.96 10.91
CA ALA A 17 27.58 1.06 11.38
C ALA A 17 28.14 0.23 12.55
N PRO A 18 27.30 -0.23 13.49
CA PRO A 18 27.71 -1.17 14.54
C PRO A 18 28.28 -2.46 13.95
N GLU A 19 29.22 -3.10 14.67
CA GLU A 19 29.83 -4.35 14.20
C GLU A 19 28.84 -5.53 14.27
N HIS A 20 27.97 -5.54 15.30
CA HIS A 20 26.99 -6.59 15.54
C HIS A 20 25.58 -6.13 15.15
N MET A 21 25.24 -6.29 13.88
CA MET A 21 23.91 -5.96 13.36
C MET A 21 23.15 -7.23 12.94
N ALA A 22 21.86 -7.26 13.26
CA ALA A 22 20.95 -8.28 12.74
C ALA A 22 20.06 -7.69 11.64
N TYR A 23 19.72 -8.48 10.63
CA TYR A 23 18.89 -8.07 9.51
C TYR A 23 17.77 -9.06 9.24
N LEU A 24 16.53 -8.55 9.18
CA LEU A 24 15.37 -9.29 8.73
C LEU A 24 14.98 -8.78 7.33
N PRO A 25 15.19 -9.58 6.28
CA PRO A 25 14.85 -9.18 4.91
C PRO A 25 13.33 -9.24 4.67
N GLN A 26 12.86 -8.49 3.67
CA GLN A 26 11.46 -8.44 3.24
C GLN A 26 10.90 -9.80 2.82
N ASP A 27 11.61 -10.50 1.94
CA ASP A 27 11.42 -11.92 1.73
C ASP A 27 12.32 -12.60 2.75
N LEU A 28 11.72 -13.28 3.72
CA LEU A 28 12.47 -13.91 4.79
C LEU A 28 13.60 -14.82 4.29
N GLY A 29 13.73 -14.95 2.95
CA GLY A 29 14.77 -15.75 2.29
C GLY A 29 14.84 -17.16 2.89
N LEU A 30 13.85 -17.47 3.73
CA LEU A 30 13.75 -18.76 4.38
C LEU A 30 13.70 -19.76 3.24
N ASP A 31 14.83 -20.39 3.02
CA ASP A 31 14.81 -21.64 2.28
C ASP A 31 13.63 -22.40 2.89
N ARG A 32 12.56 -22.56 2.12
CA ARG A 32 11.30 -23.11 2.66
C ARG A 32 11.51 -24.49 3.27
N GLU A 33 12.65 -25.10 3.01
CA GLU A 33 13.10 -26.38 3.55
C GLU A 33 13.95 -26.22 4.81
N GLN A 34 14.47 -25.01 5.11
CA GLN A 34 15.24 -24.71 6.32
C GLN A 34 14.43 -25.05 7.58
N THR A 35 15.06 -25.72 8.53
CA THR A 35 14.45 -26.06 9.82
C THR A 35 14.55 -24.91 10.82
N LEU A 36 13.73 -24.95 11.88
CA LEU A 36 13.83 -23.97 12.97
C LEU A 36 15.22 -24.01 13.63
N ALA A 37 15.83 -25.17 13.79
CA ALA A 37 17.18 -25.33 14.31
C ALA A 37 18.24 -24.64 13.44
N GLU A 38 18.11 -24.75 12.12
CA GLU A 38 19.00 -24.07 11.17
C GLU A 38 18.80 -22.56 11.19
N LEU A 39 17.54 -22.10 11.30
CA LEU A 39 17.21 -20.68 11.44
C LEU A 39 17.86 -20.08 12.70
N CYS A 40 17.82 -20.81 13.82
CA CYS A 40 18.43 -20.39 15.08
C CYS A 40 19.95 -20.60 15.13
N GLY A 41 20.56 -21.20 14.11
CA GLY A 41 22.01 -21.47 14.06
C GLY A 41 22.49 -22.56 15.02
N ILE A 42 21.60 -23.41 15.53
CA ILE A 42 21.92 -24.41 16.57
C ILE A 42 21.90 -25.84 16.02
N SER A 43 21.68 -26.05 14.74
CA SER A 43 21.49 -27.38 14.15
C SER A 43 22.68 -28.33 14.31
N GLU A 44 23.92 -27.81 14.28
CA GLU A 44 25.11 -28.62 14.47
C GLU A 44 25.25 -29.08 15.92
N ILE A 45 24.99 -28.17 16.87
CA ILE A 45 25.04 -28.46 18.31
C ILE A 45 23.98 -29.48 18.69
N LEU A 46 22.74 -29.33 18.16
CA LEU A 46 21.65 -30.28 18.41
C LEU A 46 21.99 -31.68 17.89
N ARG A 47 22.56 -31.78 16.67
CA ARG A 47 23.01 -33.06 16.13
C ARG A 47 24.11 -33.71 16.98
N ALA A 48 25.05 -32.91 17.48
CA ALA A 48 26.08 -33.38 18.34
C ALA A 48 25.53 -33.88 19.69
N LEU A 49 24.59 -33.14 20.30
CA LEU A 49 23.90 -33.57 21.53
C LEU A 49 23.14 -34.88 21.33
N GLN A 50 22.39 -35.04 20.25
CA GLN A 50 21.67 -36.28 19.91
C GLN A 50 22.62 -37.47 19.70
N ALA A 51 23.78 -37.24 19.05
CA ALA A 51 24.80 -38.27 18.90
C ALA A 51 25.35 -38.75 20.27
N VAL A 52 25.65 -37.81 21.15
CA VAL A 52 26.10 -38.14 22.51
C VAL A 52 25.03 -38.87 23.32
N GLU A 53 23.77 -38.44 23.26
CA GLU A 53 22.63 -39.11 23.91
C GLU A 53 22.40 -40.53 23.37
N SER A 54 22.66 -40.76 22.09
CA SER A 54 22.55 -42.08 21.45
C SER A 54 23.76 -43.00 21.79
N GLY A 55 24.74 -42.51 22.53
CA GLY A 55 25.92 -43.27 23.00
C GLY A 55 27.13 -43.17 22.08
N GLU A 56 27.16 -42.21 21.16
CA GLU A 56 28.33 -41.90 20.37
C GLU A 56 29.22 -40.92 21.09
N TYR A 57 30.47 -41.32 21.40
CA TYR A 57 31.43 -40.49 22.16
C TYR A 57 32.66 -40.24 21.30
N SER A 58 32.77 -39.02 20.72
CA SER A 58 33.97 -38.58 20.03
C SER A 58 34.41 -37.21 20.54
N PRO A 59 35.72 -36.90 20.56
CA PRO A 59 36.23 -35.60 20.98
C PRO A 59 35.62 -34.43 20.15
N GLU A 60 35.39 -34.68 18.88
CA GLU A 60 34.82 -33.69 17.93
C GLU A 60 33.40 -33.26 18.33
N LEU A 61 32.58 -34.19 18.83
CA LEU A 61 31.22 -33.89 19.30
C LEU A 61 31.26 -32.95 20.52
N TYR A 62 32.19 -33.19 21.43
CA TYR A 62 32.38 -32.36 22.62
C TYR A 62 32.92 -30.97 22.26
N GLU A 63 33.75 -30.83 21.22
CA GLU A 63 34.20 -29.54 20.71
C GLU A 63 33.07 -28.76 20.08
N ILE A 64 32.16 -29.40 19.32
CA ILE A 64 30.98 -28.77 18.72
C ILE A 64 30.02 -28.30 19.81
N ILE A 65 29.77 -29.13 20.83
CA ILE A 65 28.84 -28.76 21.91
C ILE A 65 29.45 -27.64 22.76
N GLY A 66 30.74 -27.74 23.08
CA GLY A 66 31.43 -26.79 23.93
C GLY A 66 30.71 -26.57 25.27
N GLU A 67 30.31 -25.32 25.56
CA GLU A 67 29.55 -24.94 26.75
C GLU A 67 28.03 -24.94 26.53
N ASN A 68 27.54 -25.34 25.34
CA ASN A 68 26.13 -25.19 24.92
C ASN A 68 25.27 -26.44 25.23
N TRP A 69 25.43 -27.07 26.37
CA TRP A 69 24.65 -28.23 26.80
C TRP A 69 23.18 -27.91 27.03
N ASP A 70 22.84 -26.65 27.30
CA ASP A 70 21.52 -26.11 27.57
C ASP A 70 20.93 -25.35 26.36
N VAL A 71 21.48 -25.54 25.15
CA VAL A 71 21.13 -24.76 23.97
C VAL A 71 19.64 -24.86 23.59
N GLU A 72 19.03 -26.04 23.76
CA GLU A 72 17.60 -26.23 23.48
C GLU A 72 16.74 -25.36 24.38
N GLU A 73 17.00 -25.45 25.71
CA GLU A 73 16.20 -24.75 26.71
C GLU A 73 16.38 -23.23 26.60
N ARG A 74 17.62 -22.78 26.41
CA ARG A 74 17.96 -21.36 26.23
C ARG A 74 17.35 -20.79 24.96
N THR A 75 17.38 -21.53 23.84
CA THR A 75 16.78 -21.11 22.56
C THR A 75 15.27 -21.05 22.66
N LEU A 76 14.61 -22.03 23.30
CA LEU A 76 13.17 -22.00 23.54
C LEU A 76 12.75 -20.83 24.42
N ALA A 77 13.53 -20.52 25.46
CA ALA A 77 13.27 -19.38 26.32
C ALA A 77 13.38 -18.06 25.55
N ALA A 78 14.40 -17.92 24.68
CA ALA A 78 14.57 -16.78 23.81
C ALA A 78 13.39 -16.65 22.82
N LEU A 79 13.01 -17.72 22.14
CA LEU A 79 11.86 -17.75 21.22
C LEU A 79 10.56 -17.34 21.94
N ALA A 80 10.33 -17.85 23.16
CA ALA A 80 9.14 -17.52 23.95
C ALA A 80 9.12 -16.05 24.40
N THR A 81 10.28 -15.45 24.67
CA THR A 81 10.39 -14.03 25.07
C THR A 81 9.82 -13.11 24.01
N TYR A 82 10.00 -13.44 22.73
CA TYR A 82 9.46 -12.67 21.60
C TYR A 82 8.11 -13.16 21.09
N GLY A 83 7.41 -14.00 21.88
CA GLY A 83 6.04 -14.43 21.60
C GLY A 83 5.92 -15.63 20.66
N PHE A 84 7.03 -16.31 20.33
CA PHE A 84 6.96 -17.57 19.59
C PHE A 84 6.53 -18.69 20.54
N THR A 85 5.23 -18.99 20.56
CA THR A 85 4.62 -20.05 21.33
C THR A 85 3.84 -20.98 20.42
N PRO A 86 4.50 -21.90 19.70
CA PRO A 86 3.79 -22.82 18.83
C PRO A 86 2.83 -23.69 19.66
N ALA A 87 1.60 -23.84 19.17
CA ALA A 87 0.53 -24.58 19.83
C ALA A 87 0.87 -26.07 20.14
N THR A 88 1.96 -26.57 19.56
CA THR A 88 2.43 -27.95 19.72
C THR A 88 3.39 -28.15 20.89
N VAL A 89 3.91 -27.07 21.50
CA VAL A 89 4.80 -27.17 22.67
C VAL A 89 4.04 -26.83 23.94
N VAL A 90 3.15 -27.73 24.32
CA VAL A 90 2.41 -27.66 25.60
C VAL A 90 3.24 -28.17 26.76
N ASP A 91 4.29 -28.98 26.50
CA ASP A 91 5.10 -29.62 27.54
C ASP A 91 6.59 -29.40 27.23
N ARG A 92 7.19 -28.40 27.94
CA ARG A 92 8.63 -28.08 27.83
C ARG A 92 9.53 -29.19 28.40
N ASP A 93 8.95 -30.05 29.22
CA ASP A 93 9.69 -31.17 29.86
C ASP A 93 9.72 -32.40 28.90
N ASN A 94 9.05 -32.36 27.76
CA ASN A 94 9.08 -33.42 26.76
C ASN A 94 10.14 -33.17 25.69
N SER A 95 11.31 -33.75 25.88
CA SER A 95 12.47 -33.64 24.98
C SER A 95 12.14 -34.05 23.53
N GLU A 96 11.31 -35.08 23.30
CA GLU A 96 10.92 -35.49 21.95
C GLU A 96 10.07 -34.41 21.25
N ALA A 97 9.18 -33.72 21.97
CA ALA A 97 8.38 -32.65 21.41
C ALA A 97 9.22 -31.43 21.03
N VAL A 98 10.23 -31.13 21.85
CA VAL A 98 11.18 -30.03 21.61
C VAL A 98 12.04 -30.32 20.39
N GLN A 99 12.61 -31.51 20.30
CA GLN A 99 13.39 -31.93 19.12
C GLN A 99 12.54 -31.95 17.85
N ALA A 100 11.29 -32.44 17.91
CA ALA A 100 10.37 -32.40 16.79
C ALA A 100 10.05 -30.96 16.35
N LEU A 101 9.96 -30.00 17.29
CA LEU A 101 9.78 -28.58 16.97
C LEU A 101 10.97 -28.01 16.21
N PHE A 102 12.20 -28.21 16.71
CA PHE A 102 13.41 -27.73 16.05
C PHE A 102 13.64 -28.36 14.68
N ALA A 103 13.21 -29.59 14.47
CA ALA A 103 13.27 -30.30 13.18
C ALA A 103 12.17 -29.85 12.20
N ARG A 104 11.19 -29.06 12.62
CA ARG A 104 10.12 -28.59 11.71
C ARG A 104 10.69 -27.63 10.66
N SER A 105 10.31 -27.86 9.40
CA SER A 105 10.62 -26.93 8.32
C SER A 105 9.84 -25.61 8.49
N MET A 106 10.46 -24.49 8.19
CA MET A 106 9.85 -23.16 8.23
C MET A 106 8.63 -23.05 7.34
N ARG A 107 8.51 -23.89 6.31
CA ARG A 107 7.30 -24.00 5.46
C ARG A 107 6.06 -24.43 6.23
N SER A 108 6.22 -25.14 7.34
CA SER A 108 5.09 -25.67 8.14
C SER A 108 4.49 -24.66 9.11
N PHE A 109 5.18 -23.52 9.32
CA PHE A 109 4.71 -22.44 10.16
C PHE A 109 3.81 -21.49 9.36
N SER A 110 2.88 -20.85 10.04
CA SER A 110 2.15 -19.71 9.47
C SER A 110 3.11 -18.54 9.17
N GLY A 111 2.72 -17.63 8.27
CA GLY A 111 3.54 -16.46 7.97
C GLY A 111 3.91 -15.64 9.21
N GLY A 112 2.97 -15.50 10.16
CA GLY A 112 3.21 -14.82 11.43
C GLY A 112 4.20 -15.56 12.33
N GLU A 113 4.01 -16.86 12.53
CA GLU A 113 4.94 -17.68 13.32
C GLU A 113 6.35 -17.63 12.72
N ALA A 114 6.47 -17.70 11.40
CA ALA A 114 7.77 -17.63 10.72
C ALA A 114 8.48 -16.28 10.95
N VAL A 115 7.76 -15.14 10.88
CA VAL A 115 8.33 -13.81 11.15
C VAL A 115 8.77 -13.69 12.61
N ILE A 116 7.94 -14.14 13.54
CA ILE A 116 8.28 -14.10 14.98
C ILE A 116 9.47 -15.01 15.29
N ALA A 117 9.51 -16.22 14.73
CA ALA A 117 10.64 -17.13 14.88
C ALA A 117 11.93 -16.52 14.31
N ALA A 118 11.85 -15.88 13.13
CA ALA A 118 13.00 -15.23 12.52
C ALA A 118 13.47 -14.02 13.36
N LEU A 119 12.55 -13.18 13.85
CA LEU A 119 12.91 -12.07 14.75
C LEU A 119 13.57 -12.59 16.04
N ALA A 120 12.98 -13.60 16.66
CA ALA A 120 13.52 -14.19 17.89
C ALA A 120 14.88 -14.84 17.66
N SER A 121 15.10 -15.51 16.51
CA SER A 121 16.40 -16.11 16.18
C SER A 121 17.50 -15.05 16.02
N LEU A 122 17.19 -13.89 15.44
CA LEU A 122 18.14 -12.78 15.34
C LEU A 122 18.56 -12.25 16.71
N MET A 123 17.66 -12.30 17.69
CA MET A 123 17.96 -11.83 19.06
C MET A 123 18.84 -12.79 19.87
N ILE A 124 19.00 -14.04 19.44
CA ILE A 124 19.89 -15.00 20.10
C ILE A 124 21.35 -14.55 20.01
N SER A 125 21.71 -13.82 18.95
CA SER A 125 23.07 -13.29 18.76
C SER A 125 23.37 -11.99 19.52
N ASP A 126 22.43 -11.49 20.32
CA ASP A 126 22.54 -10.23 21.10
C ASP A 126 23.04 -9.05 20.26
N PRO A 127 22.30 -8.66 19.21
CA PRO A 127 22.73 -7.62 18.29
C PRO A 127 22.67 -6.23 18.94
N GLU A 128 23.64 -5.36 18.61
CA GLU A 128 23.64 -3.95 19.01
C GLU A 128 22.59 -3.12 18.25
N PHE A 129 22.18 -3.59 17.07
CA PHE A 129 21.28 -2.88 16.18
C PHE A 129 20.54 -3.85 15.25
N ILE A 130 19.25 -3.60 15.00
CA ILE A 130 18.43 -4.42 14.11
C ILE A 130 17.95 -3.61 12.91
N LEU A 131 18.02 -4.24 11.73
CA LEU A 131 17.43 -3.78 10.49
C LEU A 131 16.25 -4.67 10.13
N LEU A 132 15.07 -4.08 9.94
CA LEU A 132 13.84 -4.79 9.55
C LEU A 132 13.31 -4.21 8.25
N ASP A 133 13.09 -5.07 7.25
CA ASP A 133 12.60 -4.67 5.93
C ASP A 133 11.19 -5.22 5.72
N GLU A 134 10.16 -4.34 5.79
CA GLU A 134 8.74 -4.65 5.64
C GLU A 134 8.28 -5.88 6.47
N PRO A 135 8.52 -5.91 7.80
CA PRO A 135 8.23 -7.09 8.62
C PRO A 135 6.75 -7.41 8.78
N THR A 136 5.85 -6.48 8.43
CA THR A 136 4.39 -6.65 8.50
C THR A 136 3.75 -7.25 7.25
N ASN A 137 4.53 -7.44 6.18
CA ASN A 137 4.01 -7.96 4.92
C ASN A 137 3.45 -9.37 5.06
N ASN A 138 2.27 -9.59 4.49
CA ASN A 138 1.55 -10.86 4.48
C ASN A 138 1.15 -11.40 5.87
N LEU A 139 1.16 -10.56 6.91
CA LEU A 139 0.69 -10.92 8.24
C LEU A 139 -0.81 -10.61 8.41
N ASP A 140 -1.53 -11.51 9.04
CA ASP A 140 -2.88 -11.23 9.50
C ASP A 140 -2.87 -10.35 10.77
N SER A 141 -4.04 -9.88 11.19
CA SER A 141 -4.17 -8.95 12.33
C SER A 141 -3.61 -9.54 13.64
N ALA A 142 -3.74 -10.85 13.86
CA ALA A 142 -3.24 -11.51 15.07
C ALA A 142 -1.71 -11.58 15.06
N ALA A 143 -1.11 -11.96 13.92
CA ALA A 143 0.33 -12.01 13.73
C ALA A 143 0.97 -10.61 13.82
N LYS A 144 0.31 -9.56 13.26
CA LYS A 144 0.76 -8.16 13.42
C LYS A 144 0.79 -7.74 14.88
N ALA A 145 -0.25 -8.07 15.65
CA ALA A 145 -0.29 -7.74 17.08
C ALA A 145 0.85 -8.42 17.86
N GLN A 146 1.15 -9.68 17.55
CA GLN A 146 2.29 -10.39 18.14
C GLN A 146 3.62 -9.74 17.76
N LEU A 147 3.82 -9.43 16.47
CA LEU A 147 5.01 -8.73 15.99
C LEU A 147 5.20 -7.39 16.71
N PHE A 148 4.15 -6.60 16.86
CA PHE A 148 4.23 -5.30 17.55
C PHE A 148 4.67 -5.47 19.00
N THR A 149 4.12 -6.46 19.70
CA THR A 149 4.56 -6.79 21.07
C THR A 149 6.03 -7.20 21.12
N ALA A 150 6.48 -8.01 20.16
CA ALA A 150 7.87 -8.43 20.06
C ALA A 150 8.81 -7.25 19.76
N LEU A 151 8.41 -6.32 18.88
CA LEU A 151 9.18 -5.11 18.56
C LEU A 151 9.29 -4.16 19.75
N GLU A 152 8.22 -4.00 20.53
CA GLU A 152 8.23 -3.20 21.77
C GLU A 152 9.14 -3.78 22.86
N ALA A 153 9.38 -5.09 22.81
CA ALA A 153 10.26 -5.80 23.76
C ALA A 153 11.74 -5.82 23.34
N LEU A 154 12.10 -5.24 22.18
CA LEU A 154 13.49 -5.24 21.71
C LEU A 154 14.40 -4.45 22.66
N PRO A 155 15.54 -5.03 23.09
CA PRO A 155 16.49 -4.37 23.99
C PRO A 155 17.43 -3.39 23.28
N CYS A 156 17.47 -3.41 21.94
CA CYS A 156 18.37 -2.62 21.12
C CYS A 156 17.59 -1.72 20.14
N PRO A 157 18.21 -0.66 19.60
CA PRO A 157 17.63 0.18 18.56
C PRO A 157 17.32 -0.61 17.29
N ALA A 158 16.20 -0.26 16.64
CA ALA A 158 15.78 -0.85 15.37
C ALA A 158 15.56 0.22 14.30
N LEU A 159 16.03 -0.06 13.08
CA LEU A 159 15.66 0.68 11.88
C LEU A 159 14.69 -0.17 11.06
N ILE A 160 13.46 0.31 10.91
CA ILE A 160 12.37 -0.42 10.28
C ILE A 160 11.98 0.30 8.99
N ILE A 161 12.02 -0.38 7.86
CA ILE A 161 11.35 0.08 6.64
C ILE A 161 9.95 -0.51 6.67
N SER A 162 8.92 0.33 6.61
CA SER A 162 7.54 -0.12 6.54
C SER A 162 6.61 0.90 5.90
N HIS A 163 5.56 0.38 5.29
CA HIS A 163 4.40 1.14 4.81
C HIS A 163 3.17 0.90 5.70
N ASP A 164 3.28 0.08 6.72
CA ASP A 164 2.22 -0.23 7.68
C ASP A 164 2.04 0.92 8.68
N ARG A 165 0.89 1.59 8.61
CA ARG A 165 0.60 2.76 9.45
C ARG A 165 0.49 2.42 10.92
N ASP A 166 -0.05 1.24 11.25
CA ASP A 166 -0.18 0.79 12.64
C ASP A 166 1.19 0.55 13.28
N LEU A 167 2.16 0.05 12.49
CA LEU A 167 3.55 -0.04 12.92
C LEU A 167 4.19 1.34 13.05
N LEU A 168 3.97 2.22 12.08
CA LEU A 168 4.53 3.57 12.09
C LEU A 168 3.94 4.47 13.20
N GLU A 169 2.79 4.12 13.78
CA GLU A 169 2.26 4.78 14.98
C GLU A 169 3.01 4.40 16.27
N ARG A 170 3.82 3.34 16.24
CA ARG A 170 4.54 2.80 17.41
C ARG A 170 6.02 3.17 17.45
N VAL A 171 6.53 3.84 16.41
CA VAL A 171 7.92 4.27 16.35
C VAL A 171 8.13 5.64 17.00
N ASN A 172 9.38 5.93 17.40
CA ASN A 172 9.75 7.19 18.05
C ASN A 172 10.22 8.26 17.07
N VAL A 173 10.73 7.85 15.90
CA VAL A 173 11.26 8.74 14.87
C VAL A 173 10.86 8.21 13.50
N ILE A 174 10.41 9.08 12.61
CA ILE A 174 10.16 8.77 11.21
C ILE A 174 11.24 9.41 10.35
N ALA A 175 11.88 8.58 9.53
CA ALA A 175 12.83 8.99 8.51
C ALA A 175 12.13 8.96 7.13
N GLU A 176 11.85 10.14 6.57
CA GLU A 176 11.30 10.26 5.23
C GLU A 176 12.42 10.35 4.21
N LEU A 177 12.46 9.41 3.27
CA LEU A 177 13.33 9.47 2.10
C LEU A 177 12.47 9.90 0.89
N HIS A 178 12.71 11.10 0.37
CA HIS A 178 11.98 11.60 -0.80
C HIS A 178 12.96 12.10 -1.88
N ALA A 179 12.58 11.90 -3.13
CA ALA A 179 13.32 12.45 -4.26
C ALA A 179 12.79 13.85 -4.61
N ASP A 180 13.69 14.78 -4.88
CA ASP A 180 13.33 16.08 -5.44
C ASP A 180 12.98 15.97 -6.94
N ARG A 181 12.67 17.11 -7.57
CA ARG A 181 12.37 17.15 -9.02
C ARG A 181 13.56 16.79 -9.92
N GLN A 182 14.77 16.82 -9.38
CA GLN A 182 16.01 16.45 -10.08
C GLN A 182 16.37 14.98 -9.89
N GLY A 183 15.59 14.25 -9.08
CA GLY A 183 15.82 12.84 -8.74
C GLY A 183 16.82 12.63 -7.60
N LEU A 184 17.26 13.70 -6.92
CA LEU A 184 18.11 13.59 -5.74
C LEU A 184 17.28 13.18 -4.52
N ALA A 185 17.74 12.16 -3.83
CA ALA A 185 17.10 11.70 -2.61
C ALA A 185 17.52 12.56 -1.41
N HIS A 186 16.53 13.03 -0.64
CA HIS A 186 16.72 13.79 0.58
C HIS A 186 16.16 13.01 1.75
N LEU A 187 16.92 12.96 2.85
CA LEU A 187 16.50 12.36 4.11
C LEU A 187 16.03 13.46 5.06
N ARG A 188 14.82 13.30 5.60
CA ARG A 188 14.26 14.18 6.64
C ARG A 188 13.87 13.33 7.84
N LEU A 189 14.21 13.79 9.03
CA LEU A 189 13.86 13.14 10.29
C LEU A 189 12.74 13.92 10.98
N PHE A 190 11.74 13.19 11.47
CA PHE A 190 10.62 13.72 12.24
C PHE A 190 10.56 12.96 13.57
N GLU A 191 10.66 13.69 14.66
CA GLU A 191 10.45 13.13 15.99
C GLU A 191 8.96 12.84 16.19
N GLY A 192 8.66 11.63 16.71
CA GLY A 192 7.32 11.15 16.96
C GLY A 192 6.87 10.08 15.96
N ASN A 193 5.61 9.73 16.06
CA ASN A 193 4.95 8.68 15.30
C ASN A 193 4.36 9.17 13.95
N TYR A 194 3.66 8.28 13.25
CA TYR A 194 3.07 8.60 11.95
C TYR A 194 2.04 9.74 12.01
N SER A 195 1.20 9.79 13.04
CA SER A 195 0.23 10.88 13.22
C SER A 195 0.92 12.24 13.36
N THR A 196 1.99 12.31 14.16
CA THR A 196 2.80 13.54 14.31
C THR A 196 3.45 13.96 12.99
N TYR A 197 4.04 13.00 12.28
CA TYR A 197 4.62 13.20 10.95
C TYR A 197 3.59 13.77 9.96
N ARG A 198 2.39 13.16 9.89
CA ARG A 198 1.30 13.62 9.01
C ARG A 198 0.87 15.03 9.35
N GLN A 199 0.72 15.36 10.63
CA GLN A 199 0.36 16.71 11.07
C GLN A 199 1.43 17.75 10.68
N ALA A 200 2.70 17.40 10.80
CA ALA A 200 3.80 18.26 10.36
C ALA A 200 3.72 18.52 8.85
N LEU A 201 3.54 17.46 8.04
CA LEU A 201 3.38 17.59 6.59
C LEU A 201 2.17 18.44 6.19
N ASP A 202 1.02 18.23 6.84
CA ASP A 202 -0.20 18.98 6.55
C ASP A 202 -0.02 20.47 6.88
N THR A 203 0.68 20.78 7.97
CA THR A 203 1.02 22.15 8.36
C THR A 203 1.96 22.80 7.33
N GLU A 204 3.01 22.09 6.91
CA GLU A 204 3.94 22.56 5.86
C GLU A 204 3.20 22.81 4.55
N GLN A 205 2.34 21.88 4.15
CA GLN A 205 1.55 21.97 2.93
C GLN A 205 0.59 23.16 2.94
N GLN A 206 -0.08 23.40 4.08
CA GLN A 206 -0.95 24.56 4.23
C GLN A 206 -0.15 25.87 4.17
N ALA A 207 1.03 25.92 4.79
CA ALA A 207 1.92 27.07 4.72
C ALA A 207 2.39 27.34 3.29
N ALA A 208 2.80 26.30 2.56
CA ALA A 208 3.21 26.41 1.16
C ALA A 208 2.05 26.89 0.27
N GLN A 209 0.83 26.37 0.44
CA GLN A 209 -0.36 26.82 -0.30
C GLN A 209 -0.70 28.30 -0.02
N ARG A 210 -0.54 28.76 1.23
CA ARG A 210 -0.70 30.20 1.56
C ARG A 210 0.32 31.05 0.83
N ARG A 211 1.62 30.65 0.81
CA ARG A 211 2.68 31.34 0.06
C ARG A 211 2.37 31.44 -1.43
N VAL A 212 1.88 30.36 -2.04
CA VAL A 212 1.45 30.37 -3.45
C VAL A 212 0.32 31.37 -3.67
N SER A 213 -0.69 31.39 -2.79
CA SER A 213 -1.82 32.30 -2.89
C SER A 213 -1.38 33.77 -2.77
N GLU A 214 -0.49 34.06 -1.83
CA GLU A 214 0.10 35.40 -1.65
C GLU A 214 0.94 35.82 -2.86
N ALA A 215 1.81 34.94 -3.36
CA ALA A 215 2.63 35.20 -4.53
C ALA A 215 1.76 35.43 -5.78
N LYS A 216 0.70 34.65 -5.97
CA LYS A 216 -0.29 34.84 -7.04
C LYS A 216 -0.97 36.20 -6.95
N ASN A 217 -1.31 36.65 -5.74
CA ASN A 217 -1.90 37.96 -5.53
C ASN A 217 -0.91 39.09 -5.84
N ARG A 218 0.40 38.91 -5.51
CA ARG A 218 1.46 39.85 -5.88
C ARG A 218 1.63 39.97 -7.41
N VAL A 219 1.61 38.85 -8.14
CA VAL A 219 1.62 38.86 -9.60
C VAL A 219 0.43 39.64 -10.16
N ARG A 220 -0.79 39.40 -9.65
CA ARG A 220 -1.99 40.11 -10.07
C ARG A 220 -1.94 41.60 -9.75
N SER A 221 -1.36 41.98 -8.61
CA SER A 221 -1.17 43.37 -8.23
C SER A 221 -0.15 44.07 -9.14
N ALA A 222 1.01 43.43 -9.37
CA ALA A 222 2.04 43.97 -10.25
C ALA A 222 1.52 44.14 -11.71
N HIS A 223 0.70 43.21 -12.18
CA HIS A 223 0.08 43.33 -13.49
C HIS A 223 -0.92 44.49 -13.57
N ARG A 224 -1.78 44.67 -12.55
CA ARG A 224 -2.70 45.83 -12.48
C ARG A 224 -1.97 47.16 -12.44
N GLU A 225 -0.93 47.26 -11.62
CA GLU A 225 -0.07 48.45 -11.56
C GLU A 225 0.61 48.75 -12.89
N TRP A 226 1.02 47.70 -13.63
CA TRP A 226 1.60 47.84 -14.97
C TRP A 226 0.57 48.40 -15.97
N VAL A 227 -0.64 47.86 -16.01
CA VAL A 227 -1.73 48.34 -16.88
C VAL A 227 -2.08 49.78 -16.57
N GLN A 228 -2.25 50.15 -15.28
CA GLN A 228 -2.53 51.54 -14.88
C GLN A 228 -1.40 52.47 -15.30
N ALA A 229 -0.13 52.07 -15.13
CA ALA A 229 1.00 52.90 -15.55
C ALA A 229 1.01 53.12 -17.08
N GLN A 230 0.65 52.10 -17.89
CA GLN A 230 0.52 52.27 -19.34
C GLN A 230 -0.60 53.25 -19.72
N GLU A 231 -1.74 53.23 -19.03
CA GLU A 231 -2.84 54.17 -19.26
C GLU A 231 -2.42 55.59 -18.92
N ILE A 232 -1.71 55.80 -17.80
CA ILE A 232 -1.22 57.12 -17.40
C ILE A 232 -0.19 57.64 -18.41
N ILE A 233 0.75 56.81 -18.83
CA ILE A 233 1.76 57.17 -19.84
C ILE A 233 1.08 57.57 -21.15
N SER A 234 0.09 56.78 -21.61
CA SER A 234 -0.64 57.08 -22.85
C SER A 234 -1.44 58.37 -22.78
N LYS A 235 -2.11 58.65 -21.65
CA LYS A 235 -2.85 59.89 -21.41
C LYS A 235 -1.90 61.11 -21.35
N ASN A 236 -0.78 61.02 -20.63
CA ASN A 236 0.21 62.08 -20.55
C ASN A 236 0.86 62.37 -21.93
N MET A 237 1.18 61.33 -22.67
CA MET A 237 1.71 61.52 -24.03
C MET A 237 0.63 62.18 -24.94
N ALA A 238 -0.62 61.83 -24.84
CA ALA A 238 -1.70 62.43 -25.63
C ALA A 238 -1.94 63.91 -25.26
N GLN A 239 -1.67 64.31 -24.00
CA GLN A 239 -1.79 65.67 -23.57
C GLN A 239 -0.64 66.57 -24.04
N VAL A 240 0.60 66.04 -23.99
CA VAL A 240 1.81 66.74 -24.52
C VAL A 240 1.72 66.99 -26.03
N TRP A 241 0.92 66.18 -26.78
CA TRP A 241 0.71 66.37 -28.21
C TRP A 241 -0.37 67.43 -28.53
N LYS A 242 -1.16 67.92 -27.54
CA LYS A 242 -2.23 68.89 -27.70
C LYS A 242 -1.82 70.34 -27.33
N ASP A 243 -0.66 70.53 -26.66
CA ASP A 243 -0.19 71.85 -26.24
C ASP A 243 0.44 72.59 -27.39
N ASP A 244 -0.03 73.80 -27.68
CA ASP A 244 0.38 74.72 -28.71
C ASP A 244 1.61 75.55 -28.26
N GLN A 245 2.71 74.90 -27.90
CA GLN A 245 3.96 75.51 -27.39
C GLN A 245 5.04 75.55 -28.49
N PRO A 246 6.04 76.47 -28.39
CA PRO A 246 7.16 76.56 -29.36
C PRO A 246 7.87 75.26 -29.53
N ASP A 247 8.22 74.90 -30.80
CA ASP A 247 8.75 73.59 -31.23
C ASP A 247 9.95 73.10 -30.42
N THR A 248 10.82 73.97 -29.97
CA THR A 248 12.01 73.65 -29.15
C THR A 248 11.70 73.20 -27.72
N ILE A 249 10.71 73.83 -27.07
CA ILE A 249 10.25 73.46 -25.72
C ILE A 249 9.43 72.16 -25.78
N LEU A 250 8.65 72.01 -26.85
CA LEU A 250 7.85 70.82 -27.09
C LEU A 250 8.76 69.58 -27.38
N ALA A 251 9.88 69.74 -28.06
CA ALA A 251 10.85 68.69 -28.31
C ALA A 251 11.55 68.20 -27.02
N LEU A 252 11.97 69.13 -26.14
CA LEU A 252 12.56 68.79 -24.86
C LEU A 252 11.58 68.10 -23.90
N ALA A 253 10.32 68.60 -23.86
CA ALA A 253 9.28 68.00 -23.06
C ALA A 253 8.91 66.56 -23.56
N LYS A 254 8.87 66.34 -24.85
CA LYS A 254 8.67 65.02 -25.47
C LYS A 254 9.81 64.03 -25.16
N ASP A 255 11.06 64.50 -25.17
CA ASP A 255 12.22 63.65 -24.87
C ASP A 255 12.26 63.30 -23.36
N ALA A 256 12.04 64.22 -22.47
CA ALA A 256 11.94 63.99 -21.04
C ALA A 256 10.79 63.05 -20.68
N SER A 257 9.62 63.19 -21.33
CA SER A 257 8.47 62.30 -21.16
C SER A 257 8.76 60.87 -21.65
N ARG A 258 9.47 60.74 -22.80
CA ARG A 258 9.91 59.45 -23.31
C ARG A 258 10.90 58.74 -22.37
N GLN A 259 11.88 59.46 -21.83
CA GLN A 259 12.86 58.93 -20.89
C GLN A 259 12.22 58.49 -19.58
N ALA A 260 11.29 59.31 -19.02
CA ALA A 260 10.53 58.95 -17.85
C ALA A 260 9.64 57.71 -18.05
N ALA A 261 8.96 57.62 -19.21
CA ALA A 261 8.17 56.47 -19.60
C ALA A 261 9.02 55.21 -19.74
N ALA A 262 10.22 55.33 -20.35
CA ALA A 262 11.15 54.21 -20.46
C ALA A 262 11.64 53.71 -19.11
N LYS A 263 12.04 54.60 -18.20
CA LYS A 263 12.43 54.23 -16.82
C LYS A 263 11.29 53.55 -16.05
N LEU A 264 10.06 54.06 -16.13
CA LEU A 264 8.89 53.44 -15.51
C LEU A 264 8.57 52.05 -16.09
N ARG A 265 8.71 51.89 -17.40
CA ARG A 265 8.54 50.57 -18.04
C ARG A 265 9.55 49.56 -17.50
N VAL A 266 10.83 49.89 -17.45
CA VAL A 266 11.90 49.01 -16.98
C VAL A 266 11.65 48.60 -15.50
N LEU A 267 11.34 49.58 -14.63
CA LEU A 267 11.03 49.30 -13.21
C LEU A 267 9.80 48.38 -13.05
N ARG A 268 8.77 48.59 -13.83
CA ARG A 268 7.53 47.79 -13.72
C ARG A 268 7.65 46.39 -14.31
N ILE A 269 8.41 46.23 -15.41
CA ILE A 269 8.74 44.91 -15.98
C ILE A 269 9.56 44.11 -14.95
N GLY A 270 10.61 44.70 -14.38
CA GLY A 270 11.42 44.05 -13.35
C GLY A 270 10.58 43.60 -12.13
N LYS A 271 9.63 44.46 -11.67
CA LYS A 271 8.73 44.09 -10.58
C LYS A 271 7.79 42.94 -10.94
N GLN A 272 7.32 42.87 -12.20
CA GLN A 272 6.47 41.78 -12.69
C GLN A 272 7.27 40.48 -12.81
N GLU A 273 8.49 40.54 -13.34
CA GLU A 273 9.39 39.37 -13.43
C GLU A 273 9.72 38.81 -12.06
N GLN A 274 10.09 39.65 -11.08
CA GLN A 274 10.35 39.23 -9.70
C GLN A 274 9.11 38.60 -9.05
N ALA A 275 7.91 39.16 -9.27
CA ALA A 275 6.68 38.57 -8.76
C ALA A 275 6.37 37.22 -9.39
N GLN A 276 6.64 37.07 -10.69
CA GLN A 276 6.46 35.81 -11.41
C GLN A 276 7.45 34.73 -10.95
N GLU A 277 8.70 35.10 -10.75
CA GLU A 277 9.74 34.22 -10.21
C GLU A 277 9.38 33.75 -8.79
N ALA A 278 8.99 34.68 -7.91
CA ALA A 278 8.53 34.34 -6.57
C ALA A 278 7.29 33.41 -6.57
N TYR A 279 6.40 33.56 -7.56
CA TYR A 279 5.24 32.67 -7.72
C TYR A 279 5.68 31.28 -8.19
N GLN A 280 6.61 31.17 -9.11
CA GLN A 280 7.17 29.89 -9.56
C GLN A 280 7.87 29.17 -8.40
N ASN A 281 8.74 29.89 -7.66
CA ASN A 281 9.44 29.33 -6.50
C ASN A 281 8.45 28.84 -5.43
N ALA A 282 7.39 29.60 -5.13
CA ALA A 282 6.37 29.19 -4.20
C ALA A 282 5.57 27.97 -4.69
N GLN A 283 5.33 27.85 -5.99
CA GLN A 283 4.71 26.64 -6.57
C GLN A 283 5.61 25.42 -6.44
N ASP A 284 6.92 25.61 -6.53
CA ASP A 284 7.91 24.54 -6.41
C ASP A 284 8.01 23.98 -4.99
N GLU A 285 7.71 24.80 -3.97
CA GLU A 285 7.66 24.39 -2.57
C GLU A 285 6.40 23.56 -2.21
N VAL A 286 5.33 23.69 -2.99
CA VAL A 286 4.09 22.92 -2.74
C VAL A 286 4.32 21.48 -3.14
N ARG A 287 4.22 20.56 -2.18
CA ARG A 287 4.11 19.14 -2.50
C ARG A 287 2.84 18.94 -3.33
N VAL A 288 2.99 18.35 -4.50
CA VAL A 288 1.86 18.08 -5.38
C VAL A 288 1.03 16.98 -4.73
N GLN A 289 -0.01 17.38 -3.98
CA GLN A 289 -1.10 16.43 -3.66
C GLN A 289 -1.86 16.20 -4.95
N GLU A 290 -1.50 15.14 -5.62
CA GLU A 290 -2.14 14.74 -6.85
C GLU A 290 -3.57 14.29 -6.53
N LYS A 291 -4.56 15.11 -6.89
CA LYS A 291 -5.98 14.73 -6.80
C LYS A 291 -6.38 14.04 -8.09
N ILE A 292 -7.04 12.92 -7.93
CA ILE A 292 -7.59 12.18 -9.06
C ILE A 292 -8.86 12.89 -9.54
N TYR A 293 -8.88 13.22 -10.82
CA TYR A 293 -10.05 13.84 -11.50
C TYR A 293 -10.67 12.90 -12.53
N ALA A 294 -10.48 11.58 -12.37
CA ALA A 294 -11.03 10.61 -13.29
C ALA A 294 -12.58 10.64 -13.21
N GLU A 295 -13.20 10.90 -14.34
CA GLU A 295 -14.63 10.63 -14.56
C GLU A 295 -14.72 9.20 -15.08
N LEU A 296 -15.07 8.27 -14.17
CA LEU A 296 -15.34 6.91 -14.58
C LEU A 296 -16.67 6.92 -15.35
N SER A 297 -16.65 6.48 -16.62
CA SER A 297 -17.86 6.37 -17.48
C SER A 297 -18.76 5.24 -17.00
N GLN A 298 -19.17 5.29 -15.73
CA GLN A 298 -19.90 4.23 -15.07
C GLN A 298 -21.37 4.64 -14.87
N GLN A 299 -22.29 3.74 -15.23
CA GLN A 299 -23.69 3.90 -14.83
C GLN A 299 -23.82 3.49 -13.35
N PRO A 300 -24.38 4.35 -12.49
CA PRO A 300 -24.58 4.01 -11.08
C PRO A 300 -25.37 2.72 -10.93
N LEU A 301 -24.91 1.84 -10.06
CA LEU A 301 -25.59 0.59 -9.76
C LEU A 301 -26.82 0.88 -8.88
N PRO A 302 -28.06 0.49 -9.31
CA PRO A 302 -29.27 0.72 -8.52
C PRO A 302 -29.20 -0.03 -7.17
N ALA A 303 -29.60 0.62 -6.08
CA ALA A 303 -29.47 0.09 -4.71
C ALA A 303 -30.16 -1.30 -4.51
N GLY A 304 -31.26 -1.58 -5.20
CA GLY A 304 -31.96 -2.87 -5.09
C GLY A 304 -31.51 -3.95 -6.08
N ARG A 305 -30.51 -3.68 -6.94
CA ARG A 305 -30.05 -4.65 -7.93
C ARG A 305 -29.20 -5.72 -7.26
N LYS A 306 -29.60 -7.00 -7.39
CA LYS A 306 -28.78 -8.13 -6.95
C LYS A 306 -27.47 -8.17 -7.75
N VAL A 307 -26.35 -8.28 -7.04
CA VAL A 307 -24.99 -8.33 -7.58
C VAL A 307 -24.43 -9.72 -7.47
N LEU A 308 -24.55 -10.34 -6.30
CA LEU A 308 -24.00 -11.64 -5.97
C LEU A 308 -24.95 -12.38 -5.03
N GLU A 309 -25.02 -13.70 -5.19
CA GLU A 309 -25.69 -14.59 -4.26
C GLU A 309 -24.83 -15.83 -4.04
N LEU A 310 -24.51 -16.10 -2.78
CA LEU A 310 -23.71 -17.22 -2.32
C LEU A 310 -24.53 -18.09 -1.37
N HIS A 311 -24.37 -19.41 -1.50
CA HIS A 311 -24.91 -20.39 -0.56
C HIS A 311 -23.76 -21.21 0.04
N ARG A 312 -23.80 -21.42 1.36
CA ARG A 312 -22.85 -22.31 2.02
C ARG A 312 -23.17 -23.76 1.65
N VAL A 313 -22.14 -24.52 1.25
CA VAL A 313 -22.24 -25.96 1.00
C VAL A 313 -21.71 -26.69 2.21
N ASP A 314 -22.58 -27.35 2.97
CA ASP A 314 -22.16 -28.26 4.04
C ASP A 314 -21.59 -29.54 3.43
N SER A 315 -20.31 -29.79 3.65
CA SER A 315 -19.59 -30.97 3.17
C SER A 315 -20.19 -32.32 3.67
N ARG A 316 -21.10 -32.28 4.65
CA ARG A 316 -21.79 -33.46 5.21
C ARG A 316 -23.05 -33.85 4.46
N ARG A 317 -23.51 -33.07 3.47
CA ARG A 317 -24.73 -33.34 2.66
C ARG A 317 -24.46 -33.40 1.15
N VAL A 318 -23.30 -33.85 0.73
CA VAL A 318 -23.13 -34.23 -0.64
C VAL A 318 -23.73 -35.63 -0.79
N ASP A 319 -25.05 -35.69 -0.88
CA ASP A 319 -25.78 -36.87 -1.30
C ASP A 319 -25.36 -37.15 -2.74
N SER A 320 -24.81 -38.34 -2.99
CA SER A 320 -24.26 -38.81 -4.25
C SER A 320 -25.30 -38.94 -5.40
N ARG A 321 -26.42 -38.21 -5.31
CA ARG A 321 -27.56 -38.23 -6.23
C ARG A 321 -27.83 -36.94 -7.00
N VAL A 322 -26.98 -35.90 -6.90
CA VAL A 322 -27.11 -34.78 -7.82
C VAL A 322 -26.38 -35.12 -9.13
N SER A 323 -27.11 -35.85 -9.91
CA SER A 323 -26.78 -36.18 -11.29
C SER A 323 -26.60 -34.94 -12.15
N ARG A 324 -25.73 -35.07 -13.14
CA ARG A 324 -25.27 -34.12 -14.17
C ARG A 324 -26.36 -33.52 -15.09
N GLU A 325 -27.59 -33.45 -14.65
CA GLU A 325 -28.68 -32.93 -15.48
C GLU A 325 -29.43 -31.84 -14.74
N THR A 326 -29.55 -30.70 -15.38
CA THR A 326 -30.44 -29.62 -15.07
C THR A 326 -29.82 -28.38 -14.37
N PHE A 327 -28.96 -27.67 -15.07
CA PHE A 327 -28.92 -26.19 -14.90
C PHE A 327 -29.46 -25.50 -16.15
N ALA A 328 -30.74 -25.75 -16.43
CA ALA A 328 -31.55 -24.83 -17.21
C ALA A 328 -32.02 -23.73 -16.27
N VAL A 329 -31.82 -22.49 -16.69
CA VAL A 329 -32.31 -21.29 -16.00
C VAL A 329 -33.82 -21.41 -15.79
N GLN A 330 -34.26 -21.84 -14.61
CA GLN A 330 -35.63 -21.72 -14.16
C GLN A 330 -35.77 -20.48 -13.29
N GLN A 331 -36.79 -19.69 -13.57
CA GLN A 331 -37.19 -18.50 -12.80
C GLN A 331 -37.37 -18.87 -11.30
N PRO A 332 -36.94 -18.00 -10.36
CA PRO A 332 -36.95 -18.34 -8.94
C PRO A 332 -38.36 -18.44 -8.41
N ALA A 333 -38.65 -19.57 -7.73
CA ALA A 333 -39.76 -19.64 -6.79
C ALA A 333 -39.57 -18.62 -5.67
N LYS A 334 -40.67 -17.98 -5.25
CA LYS A 334 -40.65 -17.04 -4.11
C LYS A 334 -40.03 -17.69 -2.90
N VAL A 335 -38.84 -17.20 -2.50
CA VAL A 335 -38.19 -17.54 -1.24
C VAL A 335 -38.42 -16.35 -0.31
N ASP A 336 -39.00 -16.61 0.86
CA ASP A 336 -39.21 -15.60 1.91
C ASP A 336 -37.85 -15.06 2.37
N TYR A 337 -37.67 -13.76 2.24
CA TYR A 337 -36.44 -13.05 2.56
C TYR A 337 -36.33 -12.82 4.06
N LEU A 338 -35.33 -13.41 4.70
CA LEU A 338 -34.89 -12.97 6.02
C LEU A 338 -34.10 -11.66 5.86
N HIS A 339 -34.75 -10.56 6.16
CA HIS A 339 -34.12 -9.26 6.29
C HIS A 339 -33.22 -9.27 7.54
N PHE A 340 -31.90 -9.18 7.36
CA PHE A 340 -31.02 -8.79 8.44
C PHE A 340 -31.08 -7.28 8.59
N SER A 341 -31.66 -6.81 9.69
CA SER A 341 -31.55 -5.42 10.13
C SER A 341 -30.11 -5.09 10.47
N PRO A 342 -29.59 -3.90 10.18
CA PRO A 342 -28.28 -3.49 10.64
C PRO A 342 -28.28 -3.48 12.16
N ALA A 343 -27.38 -4.28 12.77
CA ALA A 343 -27.14 -4.23 14.19
C ALA A 343 -26.63 -2.85 14.57
N GLU A 344 -27.32 -2.22 15.52
CA GLU A 344 -26.90 -0.96 16.14
C GLU A 344 -25.45 -1.08 16.67
N ALA A 345 -24.65 -0.07 16.37
CA ALA A 345 -23.31 0.09 16.89
C ALA A 345 -23.36 0.21 18.43
N GLY A 346 -23.21 -0.91 19.09
CA GLY A 346 -23.12 -1.06 20.54
C GLY A 346 -21.75 -1.57 20.92
N ASP A 347 -20.94 -0.63 21.38
CA ASP A 347 -19.73 -0.85 22.16
C ASP A 347 -19.95 -1.94 23.22
N LYS A 348 -19.23 -3.08 23.12
CA LYS A 348 -18.91 -3.95 24.27
C LYS A 348 -17.94 -5.06 23.89
N ASN A 349 -16.75 -5.00 24.51
CA ASN A 349 -15.90 -6.12 24.90
C ASN A 349 -16.68 -7.43 25.06
N GLN A 350 -16.58 -8.35 24.11
CA GLN A 350 -16.95 -9.74 24.33
C GLN A 350 -15.94 -10.63 23.60
N GLN A 351 -15.25 -11.45 24.39
CA GLN A 351 -14.62 -12.67 23.93
C GLN A 351 -15.68 -13.47 23.15
N GLY A 352 -15.61 -13.39 21.82
CA GLY A 352 -16.65 -13.90 20.93
C GLY A 352 -16.53 -15.41 20.79
N THR A 353 -17.63 -16.08 21.09
CA THR A 353 -18.00 -17.33 20.40
C THR A 353 -17.77 -17.19 18.89
N PRO A 354 -17.30 -18.26 18.19
CA PRO A 354 -17.06 -18.20 16.74
C PRO A 354 -18.33 -17.70 16.05
N ALA A 355 -18.20 -16.58 15.32
CA ALA A 355 -19.28 -16.00 14.56
C ALA A 355 -19.85 -17.08 13.63
N GLU A 356 -21.14 -17.36 13.73
CA GLU A 356 -21.81 -18.30 12.84
C GLU A 356 -21.64 -17.80 11.40
N ARG A 357 -20.92 -18.56 10.56
CA ARG A 357 -20.73 -18.22 9.16
C ARG A 357 -22.10 -18.23 8.47
N PRO A 358 -22.48 -17.18 7.74
CA PRO A 358 -23.81 -17.11 7.16
C PRO A 358 -24.05 -18.25 6.17
N GLU A 359 -25.21 -18.90 6.25
CA GLU A 359 -25.61 -19.96 5.30
C GLU A 359 -25.88 -19.40 3.92
N HIS A 360 -26.28 -18.13 3.85
CA HIS A 360 -26.66 -17.44 2.62
C HIS A 360 -26.19 -15.98 2.68
N LEU A 361 -25.54 -15.52 1.62
CA LEU A 361 -25.06 -14.15 1.46
C LEU A 361 -25.58 -13.58 0.13
N ILE A 362 -26.26 -12.44 0.23
CA ILE A 362 -26.65 -11.63 -0.93
C ILE A 362 -25.92 -10.29 -0.86
N LEU A 363 -25.31 -9.87 -1.96
CA LEU A 363 -24.77 -8.52 -2.18
C LEU A 363 -25.71 -7.79 -3.14
N SER A 364 -26.09 -6.56 -2.82
CA SER A 364 -27.04 -5.77 -3.60
C SER A 364 -26.61 -4.31 -3.72
N GLY A 365 -26.81 -3.71 -4.88
CA GLY A 365 -26.47 -2.32 -5.14
C GLY A 365 -24.97 -2.03 -5.01
N PRO A 366 -24.56 -0.78 -4.77
CA PRO A 366 -23.18 -0.37 -4.66
C PRO A 366 -22.61 -0.65 -3.23
N GLU A 367 -22.89 -1.84 -2.71
CA GLU A 367 -22.45 -2.27 -1.37
C GLU A 367 -20.96 -2.66 -1.37
N HIS A 368 -20.23 -2.23 -0.34
CA HIS A 368 -18.85 -2.61 -0.10
C HIS A 368 -18.79 -3.70 0.97
N LEU A 369 -18.45 -4.91 0.56
CA LEU A 369 -18.32 -6.09 1.41
C LEU A 369 -16.85 -6.38 1.69
N ARG A 370 -16.46 -6.43 2.96
CA ARG A 370 -15.15 -6.92 3.39
C ARG A 370 -15.23 -8.40 3.77
N ILE A 371 -14.25 -9.20 3.33
CA ILE A 371 -14.06 -10.58 3.77
C ILE A 371 -12.84 -10.62 4.69
N THR A 372 -13.01 -11.15 5.91
CA THR A 372 -11.96 -11.30 6.92
C THR A 372 -11.79 -12.76 7.32
N GLY A 373 -10.70 -13.11 7.97
CA GLY A 373 -10.41 -14.46 8.48
C GLY A 373 -8.90 -14.70 8.55
N ALA A 374 -8.49 -15.74 9.28
CA ALA A 374 -7.09 -16.12 9.41
C ALA A 374 -6.46 -16.45 8.05
N ASN A 375 -5.12 -16.43 7.98
CA ASN A 375 -4.43 -16.88 6.78
C ASN A 375 -4.75 -18.37 6.51
N GLY A 376 -5.04 -18.69 5.25
CA GLY A 376 -5.49 -20.04 4.87
C GLY A 376 -6.98 -20.35 5.09
N SER A 377 -7.80 -19.40 5.60
CA SER A 377 -9.25 -19.64 5.78
C SER A 377 -10.06 -19.75 4.48
N GLY A 378 -9.43 -19.53 3.31
CA GLY A 378 -10.07 -19.66 2.00
C GLY A 378 -10.60 -18.35 1.41
N LYS A 379 -10.15 -17.19 1.89
CA LYS A 379 -10.57 -15.86 1.39
C LYS A 379 -10.31 -15.70 -0.12
N THR A 380 -9.07 -15.92 -0.55
CA THR A 380 -8.66 -15.89 -1.97
C THR A 380 -9.44 -16.91 -2.79
N THR A 381 -9.59 -18.14 -2.30
CA THR A 381 -10.35 -19.20 -2.97
C THR A 381 -11.81 -18.81 -3.19
N LEU A 382 -12.42 -18.10 -2.22
CA LEU A 382 -13.78 -17.60 -2.38
C LEU A 382 -13.85 -16.50 -3.44
N LEU A 383 -12.90 -15.54 -3.45
CA LEU A 383 -12.85 -14.50 -4.49
C LEU A 383 -12.66 -15.10 -5.88
N GLU A 384 -11.75 -16.07 -6.03
CA GLU A 384 -11.53 -16.78 -7.29
C GLU A 384 -12.77 -17.55 -7.75
N ALA A 385 -13.47 -18.24 -6.82
CA ALA A 385 -14.71 -18.92 -7.13
C ALA A 385 -15.81 -17.96 -7.63
N ILE A 386 -15.89 -16.74 -7.04
CA ILE A 386 -16.82 -15.70 -7.52
C ILE A 386 -16.38 -15.17 -8.89
N ALA A 387 -15.09 -14.88 -9.06
CA ALA A 387 -14.54 -14.34 -10.31
C ALA A 387 -14.76 -15.26 -11.49
N HIS A 388 -14.63 -16.57 -11.27
CA HIS A 388 -14.78 -17.61 -12.29
C HIS A 388 -16.13 -18.32 -12.27
N ALA A 389 -17.14 -17.78 -11.59
CA ALA A 389 -18.46 -18.39 -11.44
C ALA A 389 -19.16 -18.69 -12.78
N LYS A 390 -18.83 -17.96 -13.85
CA LYS A 390 -19.38 -18.14 -15.21
C LYS A 390 -18.47 -18.98 -16.12
N ASP A 391 -17.28 -19.34 -15.67
CA ASP A 391 -16.34 -20.15 -16.46
C ASP A 391 -16.60 -21.65 -16.24
N PRO A 392 -17.12 -22.37 -17.24
CA PRO A 392 -17.44 -23.81 -17.12
C PRO A 392 -16.18 -24.67 -17.02
N GLU A 393 -15.03 -24.16 -17.42
CA GLU A 393 -13.75 -24.89 -17.39
C GLU A 393 -13.00 -24.71 -16.08
N TYR A 394 -13.34 -23.67 -15.29
CA TYR A 394 -12.70 -23.42 -14.01
C TYR A 394 -12.99 -24.55 -13.03
N ARG A 395 -11.94 -25.07 -12.44
CA ARG A 395 -11.99 -26.07 -11.35
C ARG A 395 -11.25 -25.50 -10.15
N SER A 396 -11.98 -25.15 -9.10
CA SER A 396 -11.35 -24.74 -7.85
C SER A 396 -10.46 -25.87 -7.31
N PRO A 397 -9.21 -25.59 -6.93
CA PRO A 397 -8.31 -26.59 -6.36
C PRO A 397 -8.75 -27.07 -4.97
N VAL A 398 -9.63 -26.33 -4.31
CA VAL A 398 -10.18 -26.63 -2.99
C VAL A 398 -11.70 -26.70 -3.10
N GLN A 399 -12.35 -27.68 -2.41
CA GLN A 399 -13.81 -27.73 -2.36
C GLN A 399 -14.33 -26.42 -1.72
N PRO A 400 -15.10 -25.60 -2.46
CA PRO A 400 -15.56 -24.34 -1.93
C PRO A 400 -16.59 -24.59 -0.82
N THR A 401 -16.43 -23.90 0.31
CA THR A 401 -17.43 -23.85 1.37
C THR A 401 -18.71 -23.11 0.91
N TYR A 402 -18.62 -22.40 -0.21
CA TYR A 402 -19.70 -21.59 -0.78
C TYR A 402 -19.91 -21.91 -2.26
N HIS A 403 -21.17 -21.95 -2.67
CA HIS A 403 -21.59 -22.06 -4.07
C HIS A 403 -22.16 -20.74 -4.54
N VAL A 404 -21.65 -20.24 -5.69
CA VAL A 404 -22.13 -19.01 -6.32
C VAL A 404 -23.34 -19.32 -7.16
N SER A 405 -24.55 -18.92 -6.72
CA SER A 405 -25.78 -19.13 -7.46
C SER A 405 -26.11 -18.00 -8.43
N TYR A 406 -25.62 -16.79 -8.17
CA TYR A 406 -25.77 -15.64 -9.04
C TYR A 406 -24.58 -14.69 -8.89
N CYS A 407 -24.09 -14.19 -10.02
CA CYS A 407 -23.08 -13.12 -10.05
C CYS A 407 -23.21 -12.31 -11.33
N ILE A 408 -23.19 -10.97 -11.21
CA ILE A 408 -23.03 -10.09 -12.38
C ILE A 408 -21.61 -10.20 -12.92
N GLU A 409 -21.38 -9.61 -14.08
CA GLU A 409 -20.03 -9.49 -14.62
C GLU A 409 -19.23 -8.52 -13.77
N GLY A 410 -18.04 -8.94 -13.34
CA GLY A 410 -17.15 -8.20 -12.48
C GLY A 410 -15.69 -8.36 -12.91
N ALA A 411 -14.84 -7.56 -12.29
CA ALA A 411 -13.40 -7.65 -12.46
C ALA A 411 -12.74 -8.11 -11.16
N TYR A 412 -11.73 -8.94 -11.28
CA TYR A 412 -10.92 -9.46 -10.19
C TYR A 412 -9.48 -8.95 -10.30
N ILE A 413 -9.01 -8.35 -9.24
CA ILE A 413 -7.63 -7.91 -9.08
C ILE A 413 -6.98 -8.80 -8.02
N PRO A 414 -6.14 -9.75 -8.44
CA PRO A 414 -5.49 -10.69 -7.53
C PRO A 414 -4.38 -10.02 -6.74
N GLN A 415 -3.98 -10.63 -5.62
CA GLN A 415 -2.86 -10.18 -4.80
C GLN A 415 -1.54 -10.07 -5.60
N ARG A 416 -1.29 -11.01 -6.53
CA ARG A 416 -0.12 -10.99 -7.41
C ARG A 416 -0.53 -10.57 -8.82
N ILE A 417 -0.13 -9.37 -9.20
CA ILE A 417 -0.42 -8.81 -10.51
C ILE A 417 0.62 -9.28 -11.52
N SER A 418 0.15 -9.90 -12.59
CA SER A 418 0.95 -10.28 -13.75
C SER A 418 0.56 -9.42 -14.94
N LEU A 419 1.47 -8.53 -15.35
CA LEU A 419 1.38 -7.76 -16.59
C LEU A 419 2.46 -8.27 -17.54
N ASP A 420 2.21 -8.22 -18.86
CA ASP A 420 3.20 -8.59 -19.86
C ASP A 420 4.39 -7.61 -19.81
N PRO A 421 5.58 -8.02 -19.37
CA PRO A 421 6.70 -7.12 -19.06
C PRO A 421 7.26 -6.40 -20.30
N GLN A 422 6.91 -6.85 -21.50
CA GLN A 422 7.39 -6.26 -22.77
C GLN A 422 6.50 -5.14 -23.28
N LEU A 423 5.24 -5.07 -22.83
CA LEU A 423 4.32 -4.03 -23.23
C LEU A 423 4.57 -2.73 -22.45
N THR A 424 4.36 -1.59 -23.11
CA THR A 424 4.25 -0.33 -22.37
C THR A 424 2.95 -0.28 -21.57
N LEU A 425 2.89 0.59 -20.55
CA LEU A 425 1.66 0.78 -19.78
C LEU A 425 0.47 1.08 -20.71
N LEU A 426 0.64 1.99 -21.66
CA LEU A 426 -0.41 2.34 -22.63
C LEU A 426 -0.84 1.14 -23.46
N GLN A 427 0.12 0.37 -24.00
CA GLN A 427 -0.17 -0.85 -24.78
C GLN A 427 -0.88 -1.91 -23.94
N SER A 428 -0.51 -2.05 -22.68
CA SER A 428 -1.12 -2.99 -21.74
C SER A 428 -2.59 -2.63 -21.48
N VAL A 429 -2.87 -1.34 -21.24
CA VAL A 429 -4.24 -0.84 -21.06
C VAL A 429 -5.04 -0.93 -22.37
N GLN A 430 -4.44 -0.59 -23.53
CA GLN A 430 -5.08 -0.69 -24.85
C GLN A 430 -5.44 -2.13 -25.19
N ARG A 431 -4.57 -3.10 -24.89
CA ARG A 431 -4.83 -4.53 -25.11
C ARG A 431 -6.01 -5.03 -24.29
N ALA A 432 -6.16 -4.54 -23.06
CA ALA A 432 -7.30 -4.85 -22.20
C ALA A 432 -8.61 -4.17 -22.68
N ASN A 433 -8.49 -3.06 -23.42
CA ASN A 433 -9.60 -2.22 -23.85
C ASN A 433 -9.56 -1.90 -25.37
N PRO A 434 -9.69 -2.91 -26.23
CA PRO A 434 -9.49 -2.77 -27.68
C PRO A 434 -10.50 -1.84 -28.36
N GLY A 435 -11.67 -1.63 -27.75
CA GLY A 435 -12.73 -0.74 -28.27
C GLY A 435 -12.53 0.74 -27.96
N VAL A 436 -11.59 1.07 -27.06
CA VAL A 436 -11.37 2.46 -26.61
C VAL A 436 -10.24 3.09 -27.41
N SER A 437 -10.41 4.35 -27.85
CA SER A 437 -9.37 5.05 -28.61
C SER A 437 -8.12 5.33 -27.75
N GLU A 438 -6.95 5.24 -28.35
CA GLU A 438 -5.66 5.50 -27.67
C GLU A 438 -5.62 6.90 -27.03
N GLN A 439 -6.14 7.91 -27.73
CA GLN A 439 -6.17 9.27 -27.20
C GLN A 439 -7.02 9.36 -25.93
N HIS A 440 -8.18 8.70 -25.91
CA HIS A 440 -9.04 8.67 -24.74
C HIS A 440 -8.36 7.96 -23.56
N LEU A 441 -7.69 6.82 -23.80
CA LEU A 441 -6.92 6.11 -22.76
C LEU A 441 -5.78 6.96 -22.21
N ARG A 442 -5.05 7.70 -23.05
CA ARG A 442 -4.00 8.63 -22.60
C ARG A 442 -4.56 9.74 -21.71
N ASP A 443 -5.70 10.32 -22.08
CA ASP A 443 -6.33 11.38 -21.31
C ASP A 443 -6.82 10.84 -19.95
N GLN A 444 -7.42 9.66 -19.91
CA GLN A 444 -7.86 9.02 -18.69
C GLN A 444 -6.70 8.58 -17.80
N LEU A 445 -5.64 8.02 -18.37
CA LEU A 445 -4.43 7.67 -17.63
C LEU A 445 -3.79 8.91 -16.98
N ALA A 446 -3.77 10.05 -17.70
CA ALA A 446 -3.31 11.31 -17.13
C ALA A 446 -4.18 11.78 -15.94
N ARG A 447 -5.51 11.59 -16.01
CA ARG A 447 -6.45 11.88 -14.90
C ARG A 447 -6.28 10.93 -13.71
N LEU A 448 -5.82 9.69 -13.96
CA LEU A 448 -5.44 8.71 -12.96
C LEU A 448 -3.98 8.91 -12.47
N LEU A 449 -3.39 10.05 -12.78
CA LEU A 449 -2.06 10.48 -12.34
C LEU A 449 -0.89 9.67 -12.90
N PHE A 450 -1.06 9.02 -14.05
CA PHE A 450 0.08 8.52 -14.80
C PHE A 450 0.73 9.66 -15.56
N ARG A 451 1.97 10.01 -15.22
CA ARG A 451 2.72 11.10 -15.86
C ARG A 451 2.99 10.78 -17.33
N ARG A 452 3.12 11.84 -18.15
CA ARG A 452 3.29 11.70 -19.61
C ARG A 452 4.37 10.70 -20.03
N GLU A 453 5.45 10.60 -19.30
CA GLU A 453 6.58 9.70 -19.58
C GLU A 453 6.31 8.26 -19.11
N SER A 454 5.64 8.08 -17.96
CA SER A 454 5.40 6.75 -17.38
C SER A 454 4.48 5.87 -18.22
N VAL A 455 3.61 6.45 -19.07
CA VAL A 455 2.75 5.66 -19.98
C VAL A 455 3.55 4.93 -21.08
N HIS A 456 4.78 5.36 -21.35
CA HIS A 456 5.69 4.74 -22.31
C HIS A 456 6.69 3.77 -21.69
N HIS A 457 6.79 3.71 -20.35
CA HIS A 457 7.63 2.73 -19.68
C HIS A 457 7.04 1.32 -19.84
N LYS A 458 7.93 0.34 -19.98
CA LYS A 458 7.52 -1.07 -19.98
C LYS A 458 7.00 -1.46 -18.62
N THR A 459 5.96 -2.30 -18.61
CA THR A 459 5.34 -2.76 -17.35
C THR A 459 6.32 -3.54 -16.48
N GLY A 460 7.36 -4.17 -17.08
CA GLY A 460 8.43 -4.84 -16.37
C GLY A 460 9.36 -3.89 -15.59
N GLU A 461 9.44 -2.62 -15.98
CA GLU A 461 10.27 -1.59 -15.34
C GLU A 461 9.52 -0.85 -14.20
N LEU A 462 8.20 -1.05 -14.10
CA LEU A 462 7.37 -0.41 -13.11
C LEU A 462 7.64 -0.98 -11.71
N SER A 463 7.60 -0.12 -10.70
CA SER A 463 7.55 -0.53 -9.29
C SER A 463 6.31 -1.37 -8.99
N GLY A 464 6.28 -2.07 -7.85
CA GLY A 464 5.12 -2.85 -7.42
C GLY A 464 3.84 -2.02 -7.35
N GLY A 465 3.92 -0.83 -6.76
CA GLY A 465 2.80 0.11 -6.67
C GLY A 465 2.33 0.63 -8.03
N GLU A 466 3.25 0.95 -8.94
CA GLU A 466 2.90 1.39 -10.30
C GLU A 466 2.24 0.27 -11.11
N ARG A 467 2.74 -0.97 -10.99
CA ARG A 467 2.11 -2.15 -11.61
C ARG A 467 0.69 -2.38 -11.09
N PHE A 468 0.49 -2.23 -9.78
CA PHE A 468 -0.84 -2.33 -9.19
C PHE A 468 -1.76 -1.23 -9.73
N ARG A 469 -1.33 0.03 -9.72
CA ARG A 469 -2.11 1.14 -10.31
C ARG A 469 -2.44 0.90 -11.77
N ALA A 470 -1.51 0.35 -12.56
CA ALA A 470 -1.72 -0.03 -13.96
C ALA A 470 -2.83 -1.09 -14.12
N ALA A 471 -2.82 -2.13 -13.28
CA ALA A 471 -3.86 -3.17 -13.31
C ALA A 471 -5.24 -2.61 -12.94
N VAL A 472 -5.32 -1.76 -11.92
CA VAL A 472 -6.56 -1.08 -11.54
C VAL A 472 -7.05 -0.19 -12.70
N ALA A 473 -6.14 0.56 -13.35
CA ALA A 473 -6.49 1.39 -14.50
C ALA A 473 -7.02 0.56 -15.69
N GLN A 474 -6.44 -0.61 -15.99
CA GLN A 474 -6.96 -1.50 -17.03
C GLN A 474 -8.43 -1.86 -16.82
N VAL A 475 -8.81 -2.13 -15.58
CA VAL A 475 -10.17 -2.51 -15.20
C VAL A 475 -11.12 -1.30 -15.23
N LEU A 476 -10.71 -0.18 -14.66
CA LEU A 476 -11.58 0.99 -14.52
C LEU A 476 -11.74 1.82 -15.79
N LEU A 477 -10.85 1.63 -16.77
CA LEU A 477 -10.94 2.27 -18.09
C LEU A 477 -11.62 1.37 -19.12
N ALA A 478 -12.15 0.21 -18.71
CA ALA A 478 -12.95 -0.65 -19.56
C ALA A 478 -14.27 0.05 -19.99
N ASP A 479 -14.77 -0.31 -21.17
CA ASP A 479 -16.06 0.15 -21.68
C ASP A 479 -16.93 -1.07 -22.08
N PRO A 480 -17.97 -1.40 -21.29
CA PRO A 480 -18.42 -0.74 -20.05
C PRO A 480 -17.52 -1.02 -18.85
N VAL A 481 -17.46 -0.08 -17.91
CA VAL A 481 -16.77 -0.29 -16.63
C VAL A 481 -17.49 -1.39 -15.84
N PRO A 482 -16.77 -2.39 -15.28
CA PRO A 482 -17.38 -3.46 -14.49
C PRO A 482 -18.20 -2.90 -13.32
N GLN A 483 -19.33 -3.52 -13.02
CA GLN A 483 -20.21 -3.10 -11.91
C GLN A 483 -19.90 -3.80 -10.59
N LEU A 484 -19.05 -4.82 -10.60
CA LEU A 484 -18.50 -5.49 -9.42
C LEU A 484 -16.97 -5.50 -9.52
N LEU A 485 -16.30 -5.01 -8.47
CA LEU A 485 -14.86 -5.05 -8.34
C LEU A 485 -14.47 -5.94 -7.16
N MET A 486 -13.63 -6.91 -7.42
CA MET A 486 -13.10 -7.83 -6.42
C MET A 486 -11.60 -7.58 -6.23
N LEU A 487 -11.18 -7.35 -4.99
CA LEU A 487 -9.81 -6.99 -4.63
C LEU A 487 -9.29 -7.96 -3.57
N ASP A 488 -8.14 -8.59 -3.85
CA ASP A 488 -7.50 -9.52 -2.91
C ASP A 488 -6.22 -8.90 -2.35
N GLU A 489 -6.25 -8.53 -1.06
CA GLU A 489 -5.15 -7.88 -0.33
C GLU A 489 -4.48 -6.74 -1.13
N PRO A 490 -5.24 -5.75 -1.62
CA PRO A 490 -4.74 -4.75 -2.56
C PRO A 490 -3.71 -3.78 -1.95
N THR A 491 -3.62 -3.70 -0.63
CA THR A 491 -2.66 -2.82 0.07
C THR A 491 -1.31 -3.48 0.32
N ASN A 492 -1.20 -4.81 0.12
CA ASN A 492 0.06 -5.52 0.31
C ASN A 492 1.13 -5.03 -0.69
N ASN A 493 2.32 -4.75 -0.19
CA ASN A 493 3.46 -4.27 -0.98
C ASN A 493 3.21 -2.92 -1.71
N LEU A 494 2.21 -2.14 -1.28
CA LEU A 494 1.99 -0.79 -1.76
C LEU A 494 2.62 0.24 -0.82
N ASP A 495 3.27 1.23 -1.39
CA ASP A 495 3.69 2.40 -0.65
C ASP A 495 2.48 3.25 -0.23
N ILE A 496 2.66 4.09 0.78
CA ILE A 496 1.60 4.92 1.36
C ILE A 496 0.91 5.78 0.29
N SER A 497 1.67 6.28 -0.70
CA SER A 497 1.14 7.10 -1.78
C SER A 497 0.24 6.31 -2.73
N SER A 498 0.58 5.06 -3.02
CA SER A 498 -0.24 4.15 -3.83
C SER A 498 -1.51 3.71 -3.10
N VAL A 499 -1.45 3.51 -1.78
CA VAL A 499 -2.66 3.26 -0.95
C VAL A 499 -3.56 4.50 -0.96
N ASP A 500 -3.02 5.70 -0.77
CA ASP A 500 -3.78 6.96 -0.83
C ASP A 500 -4.43 7.17 -2.20
N TRP A 501 -3.72 6.83 -3.28
CA TRP A 501 -4.24 6.83 -4.64
C TRP A 501 -5.41 5.84 -4.80
N LEU A 502 -5.24 4.60 -4.32
CA LEU A 502 -6.27 3.57 -4.41
C LEU A 502 -7.55 3.98 -3.67
N VAL A 503 -7.43 4.54 -2.46
CA VAL A 503 -8.58 5.07 -1.71
C VAL A 503 -9.32 6.14 -2.51
N GLN A 504 -8.62 7.08 -3.16
CA GLN A 504 -9.26 8.11 -3.97
C GLN A 504 -10.02 7.48 -5.16
N VAL A 505 -9.41 6.51 -5.84
CA VAL A 505 -10.01 5.81 -6.99
C VAL A 505 -11.25 5.03 -6.57
N LEU A 506 -11.18 4.24 -5.50
CA LEU A 506 -12.31 3.44 -5.02
C LEU A 506 -13.46 4.30 -4.51
N ASN A 507 -13.18 5.46 -3.92
CA ASN A 507 -14.24 6.42 -3.53
C ASN A 507 -14.94 7.10 -4.73
N LEU A 508 -14.35 7.07 -5.93
CA LEU A 508 -14.99 7.51 -7.18
C LEU A 508 -15.78 6.38 -7.88
N TYR A 509 -15.51 5.14 -7.51
CA TYR A 509 -16.18 3.98 -8.08
C TYR A 509 -17.60 3.86 -7.52
N THR A 510 -18.60 3.64 -8.40
CA THR A 510 -20.03 3.62 -8.05
C THR A 510 -20.65 2.22 -8.14
N GLY A 511 -19.84 1.19 -8.35
CA GLY A 511 -20.25 -0.21 -8.35
C GLY A 511 -20.12 -0.87 -6.98
N ALA A 512 -20.38 -2.16 -6.91
CA ALA A 512 -20.16 -2.99 -5.72
C ALA A 512 -18.69 -3.37 -5.58
N ILE A 513 -18.21 -3.47 -4.34
CA ILE A 513 -16.84 -3.91 -4.05
C ILE A 513 -16.87 -5.11 -3.13
N ILE A 514 -16.10 -6.15 -3.45
CA ILE A 514 -15.73 -7.22 -2.53
C ILE A 514 -14.24 -7.11 -2.26
N LEU A 515 -13.87 -6.96 -1.00
CA LEU A 515 -12.51 -6.71 -0.56
C LEU A 515 -12.06 -7.76 0.44
N VAL A 516 -10.92 -8.37 0.19
CA VAL A 516 -10.11 -9.03 1.22
C VAL A 516 -9.02 -8.07 1.62
N SER A 517 -8.97 -7.66 2.89
CA SER A 517 -7.88 -6.84 3.41
C SER A 517 -7.77 -6.93 4.93
N HIS A 518 -6.53 -6.90 5.41
CA HIS A 518 -6.17 -6.80 6.83
C HIS A 518 -5.82 -5.37 7.27
N ASP A 519 -5.88 -4.39 6.36
CA ASP A 519 -5.62 -2.97 6.63
C ASP A 519 -6.90 -2.26 7.09
N GLU A 520 -6.98 -2.00 8.40
CA GLU A 520 -8.14 -1.37 9.03
C GLU A 520 -8.31 0.10 8.62
N ASP A 521 -7.20 0.85 8.45
CA ASP A 521 -7.25 2.25 8.02
C ASP A 521 -7.76 2.36 6.58
N PHE A 522 -7.26 1.52 5.69
CA PHE A 522 -7.74 1.43 4.33
C PHE A 522 -9.24 1.11 4.27
N CYS A 523 -9.69 0.08 4.99
CA CYS A 523 -11.10 -0.33 5.06
C CYS A 523 -12.01 0.80 5.55
N ARG A 524 -11.58 1.54 6.59
CA ARG A 524 -12.33 2.70 7.13
C ARG A 524 -12.46 3.82 6.10
N ARG A 525 -11.42 4.08 5.34
CA ARG A 525 -11.35 5.17 4.34
C ARG A 525 -12.17 4.91 3.08
N ILE A 526 -12.41 3.64 2.70
CA ILE A 526 -13.27 3.26 1.56
C ILE A 526 -14.70 2.94 1.99
N ARG A 527 -15.05 3.11 3.27
CA ARG A 527 -16.40 2.97 3.81
C ARG A 527 -17.00 1.59 3.56
N ILE A 528 -16.47 0.58 4.25
CA ILE A 528 -17.04 -0.77 4.22
C ILE A 528 -18.44 -0.77 4.87
N ASP A 529 -19.42 -1.33 4.15
CA ASP A 529 -20.81 -1.43 4.63
C ASP A 529 -21.02 -2.68 5.47
N ARG A 530 -20.37 -3.79 5.11
CA ARG A 530 -20.56 -5.07 5.78
C ARG A 530 -19.27 -5.91 5.77
N THR A 531 -19.10 -6.72 6.82
CA THR A 531 -17.96 -7.64 6.97
C THR A 531 -18.44 -9.08 7.07
N LEU A 532 -17.83 -9.98 6.28
CA LEU A 532 -17.99 -11.43 6.33
C LEU A 532 -16.74 -12.05 6.95
N ALA A 533 -16.86 -12.79 8.04
CA ALA A 533 -15.78 -13.58 8.64
C ALA A 533 -15.83 -15.03 8.16
N LEU A 534 -14.67 -15.56 7.66
CA LEU A 534 -14.49 -16.94 7.20
C LEU A 534 -13.77 -17.81 8.23
#